data_b2fd78fab912ce5a7245368519f5b117
#
_entry.id   b2fd78fab912ce5a7245368519f5b117
#
_cell.length_a   1.000
_cell.length_b   1.000
_cell.length_c   1.000
_cell.angle_alpha   90.00
_cell.angle_beta   90.00
_cell.angle_gamma   90.00
#
_symmetry.space_group_name_H-M   'P 1'
#
loop_
_entity.id
_entity.type
_entity.pdbx_description
1 polymer ?
#
loop_
_entity_poly.entity_id
_entity_poly.type
_entity_poly.pdbx_seq_one_letter_code
_entity_poly.pdbx_strand_id
1 'polypeptide(L)'
;MTRFLCLALGLVLLLTPLLAQKQKQITDDTIRDQVMVKLAGDPVVGGMAINVDVRQGIATLKGKVRSDKQKSKAEKLAKKVKGVTGVTNQLVISPD
;
A
#
# COMPACT_ATOMS: atom_id res chain seq x y z
N MET A 1 24.39 -44.98 0.70
CA MET A 1 24.46 -44.22 1.92
C MET A 1 24.44 -42.74 1.65
N THR A 2 25.21 -42.31 0.70
CA THR A 2 25.20 -40.90 0.34
C THR A 2 23.87 -40.43 -0.20
N ARG A 3 23.05 -41.34 -0.68
CA ARG A 3 21.75 -40.99 -1.22
C ARG A 3 20.82 -40.41 -0.21
N PHE A 4 20.93 -40.84 1.04
CA PHE A 4 20.06 -40.34 2.09
C PHE A 4 20.33 -38.88 2.38
N LEU A 5 21.57 -38.49 2.29
CA LEU A 5 21.93 -37.10 2.52
C LEU A 5 21.31 -36.18 1.48
N CYS A 6 21.28 -36.64 0.23
CA CYS A 6 20.69 -35.85 -0.83
C CYS A 6 19.20 -35.62 -0.61
N LEU A 7 18.51 -36.64 -0.12
CA LEU A 7 17.08 -36.50 0.17
C LEU A 7 16.83 -35.52 1.29
N ALA A 8 17.65 -35.58 2.30
CA ALA A 8 17.51 -34.66 3.44
C ALA A 8 17.70 -33.22 2.98
N LEU A 9 18.67 -32.98 2.13
CA LEU A 9 18.90 -31.65 1.61
C LEU A 9 17.73 -31.15 0.78
N GLY A 10 17.12 -32.04 0.02
CA GLY A 10 15.96 -31.66 -0.76
C GLY A 10 14.82 -31.19 0.09
N LEU A 11 14.59 -31.85 1.20
CA LEU A 11 13.52 -31.46 2.12
C LEU A 11 13.77 -30.08 2.73
N VAL A 12 15.01 -29.85 3.13
CA VAL A 12 15.36 -28.56 3.72
C VAL A 12 15.12 -27.44 2.73
N LEU A 13 15.48 -27.63 1.49
CA LEU A 13 15.28 -26.62 0.46
C LEU A 13 13.80 -26.29 0.23
N LEU A 14 12.94 -27.31 0.32
CA LEU A 14 11.52 -27.09 0.13
C LEU A 14 10.92 -26.26 1.25
N LEU A 15 11.38 -26.45 2.47
CA LEU A 15 10.86 -25.73 3.62
C LEU A 15 11.23 -24.25 3.60
N THR A 16 12.41 -23.94 3.13
CA THR A 16 12.91 -22.57 3.14
C THR A 16 12.04 -21.62 2.34
N PRO A 17 11.66 -21.92 1.09
CA PRO A 17 10.79 -21.02 0.34
C PRO A 17 9.44 -20.78 1.01
N LEU A 18 8.89 -21.79 1.62
CA LEU A 18 7.59 -21.63 2.28
C LEU A 18 7.66 -20.66 3.44
N LEU A 19 8.71 -20.73 4.24
CA LEU A 19 8.88 -19.80 5.34
C LEU A 19 9.05 -18.38 4.84
N ALA A 20 9.80 -18.20 3.76
CA ALA A 20 10.01 -16.88 3.19
C ALA A 20 8.71 -16.29 2.70
N GLN A 21 7.83 -17.11 2.14
CA GLN A 21 6.55 -16.62 1.62
C GLN A 21 5.61 -16.15 2.70
N LYS A 22 5.71 -16.68 3.89
CA LYS A 22 4.84 -16.27 4.99
C LYS A 22 5.23 -14.94 5.58
N GLN A 23 6.42 -14.45 5.26
CA GLN A 23 6.88 -13.22 5.84
C GLN A 23 6.59 -12.07 4.91
N LYS A 24 5.91 -11.07 5.40
CA LYS A 24 5.90 -9.79 4.81
C LYS A 24 5.50 -9.67 3.40
N GLN A 25 4.35 -10.02 3.06
CA GLN A 25 3.83 -9.52 1.82
C GLN A 25 2.92 -8.35 2.09
N ILE A 26 3.35 -7.19 1.62
CA ILE A 26 2.50 -6.01 1.68
C ILE A 26 1.60 -6.08 0.46
N THR A 27 0.34 -6.42 0.68
CA THR A 27 -0.63 -6.51 -0.41
C THR A 27 -1.19 -5.14 -0.72
N ASP A 28 -1.79 -5.02 -1.91
CA ASP A 28 -2.45 -3.78 -2.29
C ASP A 28 -3.55 -3.39 -1.30
N ASP A 29 -4.27 -4.37 -0.78
CA ASP A 29 -5.31 -4.10 0.22
C ASP A 29 -4.74 -3.49 1.49
N THR A 30 -3.62 -4.01 1.95
CA THR A 30 -2.95 -3.48 3.14
C THR A 30 -2.48 -2.06 2.89
N ILE A 31 -1.90 -1.82 1.73
CA ILE A 31 -1.44 -0.48 1.36
C ILE A 31 -2.62 0.48 1.32
N ARG A 32 -3.73 0.06 0.71
CA ARG A 32 -4.93 0.89 0.65
C ARG A 32 -5.41 1.28 2.05
N ASP A 33 -5.49 0.29 2.94
CA ASP A 33 -5.94 0.55 4.29
C ASP A 33 -5.04 1.55 5.00
N GLN A 34 -3.74 1.41 4.83
CA GLN A 34 -2.80 2.32 5.47
C GLN A 34 -2.88 3.72 4.89
N VAL A 35 -3.09 3.85 3.60
CA VAL A 35 -3.29 5.16 2.98
C VAL A 35 -4.55 5.80 3.55
N MET A 36 -5.64 5.04 3.64
CA MET A 36 -6.90 5.55 4.17
C MET A 36 -6.76 6.03 5.60
N VAL A 37 -6.08 5.24 6.44
CA VAL A 37 -5.86 5.63 7.83
C VAL A 37 -5.02 6.90 7.91
N LYS A 38 -3.99 6.99 7.10
CA LYS A 38 -3.12 8.15 7.11
C LYS A 38 -3.84 9.41 6.68
N LEU A 39 -4.68 9.30 5.65
CA LEU A 39 -5.47 10.44 5.21
C LEU A 39 -6.51 10.83 6.26
N ALA A 40 -7.19 9.86 6.82
CA ALA A 40 -8.23 10.13 7.81
C ALA A 40 -7.68 10.79 9.08
N GLY A 41 -6.44 10.47 9.42
CA GLY A 41 -5.81 11.03 10.62
C GLY A 41 -5.17 12.38 10.41
N ASP A 42 -5.14 12.91 9.21
CA ASP A 42 -4.49 14.17 8.93
C ASP A 42 -5.47 15.32 9.12
N PRO A 43 -5.10 16.38 9.86
CA PRO A 43 -6.02 17.48 10.11
C PRO A 43 -6.41 18.29 8.88
N VAL A 44 -5.61 18.25 7.82
CA VAL A 44 -5.89 19.02 6.62
C VAL A 44 -6.90 18.31 5.72
N VAL A 45 -6.77 17.00 5.55
CA VAL A 45 -7.61 16.25 4.63
C VAL A 45 -8.54 15.24 5.30
N GLY A 46 -8.43 15.08 6.61
CA GLY A 46 -9.12 14.00 7.32
C GLY A 46 -10.64 14.06 7.25
N GLY A 47 -11.23 15.25 7.02
CA GLY A 47 -12.66 15.36 6.89
C GLY A 47 -13.19 15.19 5.47
N MET A 48 -12.31 14.92 4.52
CA MET A 48 -12.72 14.80 3.11
C MET A 48 -13.08 13.38 2.77
N ALA A 49 -14.06 13.23 1.88
CA ALA A 49 -14.47 11.90 1.40
C ALA A 49 -13.55 11.50 0.25
N ILE A 50 -12.46 10.82 0.61
CA ILE A 50 -11.46 10.40 -0.36
C ILE A 50 -11.50 8.88 -0.49
N ASN A 51 -11.69 8.40 -1.71
CA ASN A 51 -11.60 6.97 -2.00
C ASN A 51 -10.19 6.65 -2.47
N VAL A 52 -9.68 5.53 -2.00
CA VAL A 52 -8.35 5.07 -2.35
C VAL A 52 -8.45 3.71 -3.00
N ASP A 53 -7.80 3.56 -4.13
CA ASP A 53 -7.65 2.27 -4.79
C ASP A 53 -6.15 2.05 -5.00
N VAL A 54 -5.70 0.83 -4.76
CA VAL A 54 -4.27 0.51 -4.93
C VAL A 54 -4.15 -0.70 -5.81
N ARG A 55 -3.35 -0.57 -6.87
CA ARG A 55 -3.05 -1.67 -7.78
C ARG A 55 -1.56 -1.66 -8.08
N GLN A 56 -0.91 -2.78 -7.78
CA GLN A 56 0.52 -2.94 -8.01
C GLN A 56 1.32 -1.80 -7.40
N GLY A 57 0.92 -1.39 -6.20
CA GLY A 57 1.60 -0.34 -5.47
C GLY A 57 1.25 1.08 -5.89
N ILE A 58 0.44 1.26 -6.92
CA ILE A 58 0.03 2.59 -7.35
C ILE A 58 -1.29 2.94 -6.69
N ALA A 59 -1.29 4.02 -5.92
CA ALA A 59 -2.45 4.49 -5.20
C ALA A 59 -3.18 5.55 -6.03
N THR A 60 -4.44 5.30 -6.32
CA THR A 60 -5.30 6.25 -7.02
C THR A 60 -6.23 6.89 -6.01
N LEU A 61 -6.20 8.20 -5.95
CA LEU A 61 -7.03 8.98 -5.04
C LEU A 61 -8.17 9.61 -5.82
N LYS A 62 -9.40 9.38 -5.39
CA LYS A 62 -10.60 9.93 -6.03
C LYS A 62 -11.47 10.56 -4.97
N GLY A 63 -12.20 11.57 -5.36
CA GLY A 63 -13.11 12.25 -4.46
C GLY A 63 -13.02 13.75 -4.62
N LYS A 64 -13.57 14.46 -3.64
CA LYS A 64 -13.61 15.91 -3.68
C LYS A 64 -12.86 16.49 -2.50
N VAL A 65 -12.09 17.51 -2.78
CA VAL A 65 -11.40 18.31 -1.77
C VAL A 65 -11.74 19.77 -2.02
N ARG A 66 -11.39 20.62 -1.07
CA ARG A 66 -11.79 22.02 -1.17
C ARG A 66 -10.73 22.94 -1.73
N SER A 67 -9.48 22.49 -1.78
CA SER A 67 -8.39 23.35 -2.21
C SER A 67 -7.25 22.55 -2.79
N ASP A 68 -6.38 23.23 -3.52
CA ASP A 68 -5.13 22.65 -3.99
C ASP A 68 -4.28 22.14 -2.85
N LYS A 69 -4.31 22.85 -1.73
CA LYS A 69 -3.53 22.45 -0.58
C LYS A 69 -3.95 21.06 -0.10
N GLN A 70 -5.25 20.81 -0.03
CA GLN A 70 -5.74 19.50 0.38
C GLN A 70 -5.39 18.43 -0.65
N LYS A 71 -5.53 18.76 -1.93
CA LYS A 71 -5.20 17.82 -2.99
C LYS A 71 -3.73 17.43 -2.94
N SER A 72 -2.85 18.39 -2.81
CA SER A 72 -1.41 18.15 -2.73
C SER A 72 -1.03 17.40 -1.45
N LYS A 73 -1.66 17.75 -0.34
CA LYS A 73 -1.37 17.11 0.94
C LYS A 73 -1.74 15.63 0.89
N ALA A 74 -2.90 15.32 0.32
CA ALA A 74 -3.33 13.93 0.19
C ALA A 74 -2.31 13.12 -0.61
N GLU A 75 -1.81 13.68 -1.70
CA GLU A 75 -0.81 13.00 -2.50
C GLU A 75 0.48 12.74 -1.72
N LYS A 76 0.94 13.75 -0.99
CA LYS A 76 2.16 13.60 -0.20
C LYS A 76 2.00 12.53 0.87
N LEU A 77 0.86 12.51 1.52
CA LEU A 77 0.61 11.51 2.55
C LEU A 77 0.58 10.10 1.97
N ALA A 78 -0.07 9.94 0.82
CA ALA A 78 -0.13 8.64 0.17
C ALA A 78 1.26 8.15 -0.22
N LYS A 79 2.11 9.04 -0.72
CA LYS A 79 3.46 8.68 -1.11
C LYS A 79 4.32 8.17 0.03
N LYS A 80 4.00 8.58 1.26
CA LYS A 80 4.77 8.18 2.42
C LYS A 80 4.42 6.80 2.94
N VAL A 81 3.36 6.20 2.46
CA VAL A 81 2.95 4.89 2.92
C VAL A 81 3.87 3.84 2.32
N LYS A 82 4.32 2.93 3.16
CA LYS A 82 5.21 1.86 2.73
C LYS A 82 4.52 0.97 1.72
N GLY A 83 5.18 0.70 0.62
CA GLY A 83 4.65 -0.11 -0.46
C GLY A 83 4.07 0.69 -1.61
N VAL A 84 3.81 1.98 -1.41
CA VAL A 84 3.33 2.84 -2.48
C VAL A 84 4.50 3.17 -3.40
N THR A 85 4.34 2.81 -4.68
CA THR A 85 5.35 3.08 -5.70
C THR A 85 5.00 4.29 -6.55
N GLY A 86 3.75 4.71 -6.52
CA GLY A 86 3.31 5.89 -7.24
C GLY A 86 1.91 6.28 -6.80
N VAL A 87 1.54 7.51 -7.08
CA VAL A 87 0.22 8.03 -6.73
C VAL A 87 -0.39 8.69 -7.97
N THR A 88 -1.62 8.30 -8.28
CA THR A 88 -2.43 8.97 -9.30
C THR A 88 -3.47 9.81 -8.57
N ASN A 89 -3.32 11.11 -8.65
CA ASN A 89 -4.17 12.02 -7.90
C ASN A 89 -5.30 12.52 -8.78
N GLN A 90 -6.47 11.89 -8.64
CA GLN A 90 -7.67 12.27 -9.40
C GLN A 90 -8.67 13.01 -8.52
N LEU A 91 -8.20 13.63 -7.44
CA LEU A 91 -9.07 14.43 -6.60
C LEU A 91 -9.54 15.67 -7.34
N VAL A 92 -10.80 15.99 -7.17
CA VAL A 92 -11.42 17.16 -7.79
C VAL A 92 -11.56 18.25 -6.74
N ILE A 93 -11.15 19.44 -7.11
CA ILE A 93 -11.27 20.58 -6.21
C ILE A 93 -12.68 21.17 -6.38
N SER A 94 -13.42 21.16 -5.27
CA SER A 94 -14.78 21.67 -5.24
C SER A 94 -14.90 22.51 -3.98
N PRO A 95 -14.79 23.85 -4.08
CA PRO A 95 -14.80 24.72 -2.92
C PRO A 95 -16.11 24.75 -2.16
N ASP A 96 -17.17 24.33 -2.81
CA ASP A 96 -18.49 24.29 -2.15
C ASP A 96 -18.64 23.10 -1.21
#